data_d93ca1df3f47e5b89e3e31fceb085379
#
_entry.id   d93ca1df3f47e5b89e3e31fceb085379
#
_cell.length_a   1.000
_cell.length_b   1.000
_cell.length_c   1.000
_cell.angle_alpha   90.00
_cell.angle_beta   90.00
_cell.angle_gamma   90.00
#
_symmetry.space_group_name_H-M   'P 1'
#
loop_
_entity.id
_entity.type
_entity.pdbx_description
1 polymer ?
#
loop_
_entity_poly.entity_id
_entity_poly.type
_entity_poly.pdbx_seq_one_letter_code
_entity_poly.pdbx_strand_id
1 'polypeptide(L)'
;KRQIFIIPRILLISFKKHLFDMPDERKVHKGIIPRLGGVSFFPAVIFTLSLMIGLNRIYGEELFPSIIGVSDTSVLSFGLSSLLLLYLTGITDDLIGVRYRQKFIVQIFCAILLVSSGLWINNLYGIFGIYELPPVVGLPFTVFTIVFITNAINLIDGIDGLASGLSGIA
;
A
#
# COMPACT_ATOMS: atom_id res chain seq x y z
N LYS A 1 -9.61 14.96 13.59
CA LYS A 1 -9.25 16.39 13.83
C LYS A 1 -7.76 16.72 13.60
N ARG A 2 -6.83 15.75 13.60
CA ARG A 2 -5.38 16.01 13.40
C ARG A 2 -4.93 16.08 11.93
N GLN A 3 -5.68 15.55 11.00
CA GLN A 3 -5.40 15.70 9.55
C GLN A 3 -5.59 17.14 9.04
N ILE A 4 -6.28 17.99 9.79
CA ILE A 4 -6.57 19.39 9.45
C ILE A 4 -5.30 20.25 9.27
N PHE A 5 -4.15 19.84 9.86
CA PHE A 5 -2.91 20.63 9.76
C PHE A 5 -1.95 20.14 8.66
N ILE A 6 -1.93 18.87 8.36
CA ILE A 6 -0.96 18.28 7.40
C ILE A 6 -1.45 18.49 5.96
N ILE A 7 -2.72 18.18 5.68
CA ILE A 7 -3.30 18.28 4.34
C ILE A 7 -3.22 19.71 3.77
N PRO A 8 -3.62 20.78 4.50
CA PRO A 8 -3.49 22.15 3.98
C PRO A 8 -2.03 22.54 3.67
N ARG A 9 -1.06 22.06 4.45
CA ARG A 9 0.36 22.34 4.18
C ARG A 9 0.87 21.59 2.96
N ILE A 10 0.46 20.35 2.75
CA ILE A 10 0.76 19.59 1.53
C ILE A 10 0.14 20.28 0.31
N LEU A 11 -1.10 20.73 0.42
CA LEU A 11 -1.75 21.52 -0.63
C LEU A 11 -0.97 22.79 -0.95
N LEU A 12 -0.58 23.58 0.06
CA LEU A 12 0.23 24.78 -0.13
C LEU A 12 1.57 24.49 -0.81
N ILE A 13 2.25 23.40 -0.44
CA ILE A 13 3.50 22.97 -1.08
C ILE A 13 3.24 22.58 -2.53
N SER A 14 2.19 21.82 -2.81
CA SER A 14 1.79 21.44 -4.17
C SER A 14 1.49 22.67 -5.02
N PHE A 15 0.77 23.65 -4.48
CA PHE A 15 0.52 24.94 -5.14
C PHE A 15 1.82 25.71 -5.43
N LYS A 16 2.71 25.82 -4.45
CA LYS A 16 3.96 26.58 -4.57
C LYS A 16 4.97 25.92 -5.54
N LYS A 17 4.92 24.59 -5.68
CA LYS A 17 5.84 23.81 -6.51
C LYS A 17 5.24 23.39 -7.86
N HIS A 18 4.01 23.81 -8.18
CA HIS A 18 3.29 23.42 -9.40
C HIS A 18 3.17 21.89 -9.59
N LEU A 19 3.03 21.14 -8.48
CA LEU A 19 2.89 19.68 -8.47
C LEU A 19 1.41 19.30 -8.63
N PHE A 20 0.85 19.64 -9.80
CA PHE A 20 -0.53 19.36 -10.16
C PHE A 20 -0.63 18.33 -11.24
N ASP A 21 -1.72 17.58 -11.22
CA ASP A 21 -2.15 16.79 -12.35
C ASP A 21 -2.93 17.67 -13.33
N MET A 22 -2.36 17.86 -14.52
CA MET A 22 -3.03 18.61 -15.58
C MET A 22 -4.11 17.72 -16.21
N PRO A 23 -5.28 18.28 -16.52
CA PRO A 23 -6.30 17.55 -17.28
C PRO A 23 -5.71 17.08 -18.61
N ASP A 24 -5.80 15.78 -18.88
CA ASP A 24 -5.44 15.15 -20.15
C ASP A 24 -6.68 14.45 -20.70
N GLU A 25 -6.77 14.26 -22.04
CA GLU A 25 -7.92 13.65 -22.71
C GLU A 25 -8.30 12.26 -22.19
N ARG A 26 -7.37 11.60 -21.49
CA ARG A 26 -7.55 10.27 -20.88
C ARG A 26 -8.09 10.31 -19.45
N LYS A 27 -8.25 11.49 -18.84
CA LYS A 27 -8.63 11.66 -17.43
C LYS A 27 -10.03 12.20 -17.28
N VAL A 28 -10.78 11.66 -16.36
CA VAL A 28 -12.20 11.98 -16.15
C VAL A 28 -12.39 13.31 -15.40
N HIS A 29 -11.38 13.75 -14.62
CA HIS A 29 -11.48 14.98 -13.84
C HIS A 29 -11.15 16.23 -14.66
N LYS A 30 -11.98 17.26 -14.46
CA LYS A 30 -11.86 18.56 -15.15
C LYS A 30 -11.10 19.61 -14.34
N GLY A 31 -10.66 19.32 -13.12
CA GLY A 31 -9.99 20.22 -12.20
C GLY A 31 -8.51 19.95 -12.01
N ILE A 32 -7.79 20.93 -11.44
CA ILE A 32 -6.39 20.80 -11.03
C ILE A 32 -6.35 20.04 -9.69
N ILE A 33 -5.77 18.84 -9.67
CA ILE A 33 -5.69 18.00 -8.47
C ILE A 33 -4.23 17.91 -8.00
N PRO A 34 -3.95 18.17 -6.70
CA PRO A 34 -2.60 18.04 -6.17
C PRO A 34 -2.19 16.56 -6.07
N ARG A 35 -1.02 16.22 -6.61
CA ARG A 35 -0.51 14.84 -6.68
C ARG A 35 -0.11 14.23 -5.33
N LEU A 36 0.22 15.06 -4.33
CA LEU A 36 0.80 14.61 -3.06
C LEU A 36 -0.23 14.26 -1.98
N GLY A 37 -1.49 14.00 -2.32
CA GLY A 37 -2.55 13.69 -1.34
C GLY A 37 -2.24 12.46 -0.47
N GLY A 38 -1.65 11.43 -1.06
CA GLY A 38 -1.32 10.17 -0.38
C GLY A 38 -0.10 10.20 0.55
N VAL A 39 0.74 11.24 0.48
CA VAL A 39 2.02 11.31 1.22
C VAL A 39 1.83 11.26 2.74
N SER A 40 0.71 11.71 3.27
CA SER A 40 0.43 11.71 4.71
C SER A 40 -0.02 10.36 5.26
N PHE A 41 -0.51 9.44 4.43
CA PHE A 41 -1.10 8.18 4.91
C PHE A 41 -0.07 7.23 5.51
N PHE A 42 1.02 6.95 4.79
CA PHE A 42 2.02 6.02 5.25
C PHE A 42 2.69 6.45 6.58
N PRO A 43 3.18 7.71 6.73
CA PRO A 43 3.70 8.18 8.01
C PRO A 43 2.67 8.12 9.14
N ALA A 44 1.39 8.40 8.86
CA ALA A 44 0.34 8.30 9.87
C ALA A 44 0.11 6.85 10.32
N VAL A 45 0.09 5.90 9.39
CA VAL A 45 -0.04 4.47 9.69
C VAL A 45 1.16 3.98 10.51
N ILE A 46 2.40 4.28 10.08
CA ILE A 46 3.61 3.88 10.81
C ILE A 46 3.64 4.48 12.21
N PHE A 47 3.31 5.77 12.36
CA PHE A 47 3.24 6.41 13.67
C PHE A 47 2.22 5.72 14.58
N THR A 48 1.01 5.44 14.07
CA THR A 48 -0.05 4.79 14.83
C THR A 48 0.36 3.37 15.25
N LEU A 49 0.90 2.57 14.32
CA LEU A 49 1.38 1.21 14.62
C LEU A 49 2.51 1.24 15.66
N SER A 50 3.49 2.12 15.50
CA SER A 50 4.60 2.25 16.45
C SER A 50 4.11 2.65 17.84
N LEU A 51 3.15 3.60 17.90
CA LEU A 51 2.54 4.01 19.16
C LEU A 51 1.76 2.88 19.83
N MET A 52 0.96 2.14 19.05
CA MET A 52 0.19 0.99 19.56
C MET A 52 1.10 -0.11 20.09
N ILE A 53 2.17 -0.46 19.36
CA ILE A 53 3.15 -1.44 19.82
C ILE A 53 3.83 -0.97 21.13
N GLY A 54 4.24 0.30 21.19
CA GLY A 54 4.86 0.87 22.38
C GLY A 54 3.93 0.89 23.60
N LEU A 55 2.68 1.32 23.42
CA LEU A 55 1.69 1.31 24.50
C LEU A 55 1.38 -0.10 24.98
N ASN A 56 1.21 -1.05 24.07
CA ASN A 56 0.94 -2.43 24.42
C ASN A 56 2.09 -3.04 25.26
N ARG A 57 3.34 -2.69 24.93
CA ARG A 57 4.50 -3.12 25.73
C ARG A 57 4.51 -2.54 27.14
N ILE A 58 4.08 -1.29 27.32
CA ILE A 58 4.02 -0.61 28.63
C ILE A 58 2.91 -1.19 29.50
N TYR A 59 1.74 -1.48 28.92
CA TYR A 59 0.56 -1.97 29.62
C TYR A 59 0.44 -3.51 29.69
N GLY A 60 1.49 -4.26 29.32
CA GLY A 60 1.56 -5.71 29.52
C GLY A 60 0.69 -6.53 28.57
N GLU A 61 0.58 -6.13 27.30
CA GLU A 61 -0.16 -6.84 26.25
C GLU A 61 -1.69 -6.93 26.45
N GLU A 62 -2.24 -6.23 27.45
CA GLU A 62 -3.67 -6.27 27.76
C GLU A 62 -4.53 -5.36 26.88
N LEU A 63 -3.94 -4.27 26.35
CA LEU A 63 -4.68 -3.27 25.57
C LEU A 63 -5.11 -3.78 24.19
N PHE A 64 -4.27 -4.58 23.51
CA PHE A 64 -4.50 -5.03 22.14
C PHE A 64 -4.02 -6.47 21.92
N PRO A 65 -4.60 -7.47 22.60
CA PRO A 65 -4.12 -8.85 22.55
C PRO A 65 -4.23 -9.48 21.14
N SER A 66 -5.13 -8.96 20.30
CA SER A 66 -5.41 -9.51 18.98
C SER A 66 -4.64 -8.82 17.83
N ILE A 67 -4.14 -7.62 18.05
CA ILE A 67 -3.48 -6.83 16.99
C ILE A 67 -2.01 -7.20 16.85
N ILE A 68 -1.39 -7.70 17.92
CA ILE A 68 0.03 -8.06 17.96
C ILE A 68 0.25 -9.56 18.14
N GLY A 69 -0.76 -10.36 17.85
CA GLY A 69 -0.62 -11.80 17.63
C GLY A 69 0.17 -12.14 16.36
N VAL A 70 0.91 -11.17 15.80
CA VAL A 70 1.98 -11.42 14.83
C VAL A 70 3.16 -11.95 15.63
N SER A 71 3.05 -13.22 16.02
CA SER A 71 4.12 -13.99 16.65
C SER A 71 5.37 -14.05 15.76
N ASP A 72 5.27 -13.60 14.53
CA ASP A 72 6.31 -13.66 13.53
C ASP A 72 6.82 -12.25 13.20
N THR A 73 7.89 -11.86 13.91
CA THR A 73 8.61 -10.60 13.69
C THR A 73 9.03 -10.44 12.22
N SER A 74 9.19 -11.55 11.50
CA SER A 74 9.55 -11.56 10.08
C SER A 74 8.43 -10.98 9.21
N VAL A 75 7.17 -11.36 9.44
CA VAL A 75 6.01 -10.84 8.70
C VAL A 75 5.90 -9.33 8.86
N LEU A 76 6.02 -8.83 10.09
CA LEU A 76 5.96 -7.40 10.35
C LEU A 76 7.12 -6.65 9.68
N SER A 77 8.35 -7.16 9.81
CA SER A 77 9.55 -6.52 9.26
C SER A 77 9.54 -6.48 7.74
N PHE A 78 9.28 -7.60 7.07
CA PHE A 78 9.20 -7.66 5.61
C PHE A 78 7.99 -6.90 5.07
N GLY A 79 6.85 -6.94 5.79
CA GLY A 79 5.66 -6.17 5.45
C GLY A 79 5.92 -4.67 5.46
N LEU A 80 6.49 -4.14 6.55
CA LEU A 80 6.83 -2.72 6.66
C LEU A 80 7.88 -2.28 5.65
N SER A 81 8.90 -3.13 5.38
CA SER A 81 9.91 -2.86 4.37
C SER A 81 9.30 -2.77 2.97
N SER A 82 8.40 -3.68 2.63
CA SER A 82 7.69 -3.69 1.34
C SER A 82 6.81 -2.47 1.18
N LEU A 83 6.04 -2.12 2.21
CA LEU A 83 5.19 -0.92 2.21
C LEU A 83 6.02 0.36 2.08
N LEU A 84 7.17 0.45 2.75
CA LEU A 84 8.07 1.60 2.65
C LEU A 84 8.61 1.77 1.22
N LEU A 85 9.04 0.67 0.58
CA LEU A 85 9.54 0.71 -0.80
C LEU A 85 8.44 1.11 -1.79
N LEU A 86 7.23 0.56 -1.65
CA LEU A 86 6.08 0.94 -2.48
C LEU A 86 5.70 2.41 -2.29
N TYR A 87 5.70 2.88 -1.04
CA TYR A 87 5.44 4.28 -0.71
C TYR A 87 6.47 5.23 -1.35
N LEU A 88 7.76 4.95 -1.20
CA LEU A 88 8.83 5.75 -1.81
C LEU A 88 8.74 5.75 -3.35
N THR A 89 8.40 4.60 -3.93
CA THR A 89 8.18 4.49 -5.39
C THR A 89 6.98 5.32 -5.82
N GLY A 90 5.88 5.30 -5.06
CA GLY A 90 4.69 6.12 -5.33
C GLY A 90 4.99 7.62 -5.27
N ILE A 91 5.69 8.09 -4.23
CA ILE A 91 6.11 9.51 -4.14
C ILE A 91 7.01 9.89 -5.32
N THR A 92 7.99 9.04 -5.64
CA THR A 92 8.91 9.31 -6.75
C THR A 92 8.14 9.39 -8.07
N ASP A 93 7.14 8.53 -8.26
CA ASP A 93 6.27 8.58 -9.43
C ASP A 93 5.47 9.87 -9.51
N ASP A 94 4.88 10.31 -8.40
CA ASP A 94 4.11 11.55 -8.33
C ASP A 94 4.97 12.80 -8.60
N LEU A 95 6.24 12.78 -8.17
CA LEU A 95 7.15 13.93 -8.29
C LEU A 95 7.80 14.05 -9.67
N ILE A 96 8.32 12.95 -10.20
CA ILE A 96 9.17 12.95 -11.40
C ILE A 96 8.69 12.01 -12.51
N GLY A 97 7.70 11.16 -12.23
CA GLY A 97 7.24 10.11 -13.11
C GLY A 97 8.23 8.94 -13.21
N VAL A 98 7.82 7.75 -12.84
CA VAL A 98 8.64 6.54 -12.91
C VAL A 98 8.24 5.69 -14.11
N ARG A 99 9.20 5.16 -14.85
CA ARG A 99 8.92 4.27 -15.97
C ARG A 99 8.22 3.00 -15.49
N TYR A 100 7.22 2.53 -16.25
CA TYR A 100 6.42 1.34 -15.87
C TYR A 100 7.28 0.11 -15.53
N ARG A 101 8.40 -0.12 -16.23
CA ARG A 101 9.32 -1.23 -15.95
C ARG A 101 9.94 -1.15 -14.54
N GLN A 102 10.30 0.04 -14.11
CA GLN A 102 10.89 0.26 -12.77
C GLN A 102 9.84 0.00 -11.68
N LYS A 103 8.60 0.45 -11.88
CA LYS A 103 7.49 0.15 -10.96
C LYS A 103 7.28 -1.36 -10.82
N PHE A 104 7.23 -2.09 -11.94
CA PHE A 104 7.06 -3.55 -11.93
C PHE A 104 8.18 -4.26 -11.17
N ILE A 105 9.44 -3.86 -11.38
CA ILE A 105 10.59 -4.46 -10.69
C ILE A 105 10.44 -4.27 -9.16
N VAL A 106 10.11 -3.06 -8.71
CA VAL A 106 9.92 -2.80 -7.27
C VAL A 106 8.74 -3.60 -6.71
N GLN A 107 7.63 -3.66 -7.42
CA GLN A 107 6.46 -4.45 -7.00
C GLN A 107 6.76 -5.94 -6.89
N ILE A 108 7.47 -6.52 -7.86
CA ILE A 108 7.91 -7.92 -7.82
C ILE A 108 8.84 -8.15 -6.62
N PHE A 109 9.79 -7.25 -6.39
CA PHE A 109 10.70 -7.34 -5.25
C PHE A 109 9.96 -7.28 -3.91
N CYS A 110 9.01 -6.35 -3.76
CA CYS A 110 8.16 -6.26 -2.56
C CYS A 110 7.31 -7.52 -2.37
N ALA A 111 6.75 -8.06 -3.44
CA ALA A 111 5.98 -9.31 -3.37
C ALA A 111 6.85 -10.50 -2.94
N ILE A 112 8.10 -10.58 -3.42
CA ILE A 112 9.06 -11.61 -3.00
C ILE A 112 9.39 -11.45 -1.51
N LEU A 113 9.61 -10.24 -1.01
CA LEU A 113 9.83 -9.99 0.42
C LEU A 113 8.66 -10.50 1.27
N LEU A 114 7.42 -10.19 0.87
CA LEU A 114 6.22 -10.66 1.57
C LEU A 114 6.11 -12.18 1.55
N VAL A 115 6.34 -12.81 0.43
CA VAL A 115 6.33 -14.27 0.31
C VAL A 115 7.44 -14.93 1.15
N SER A 116 8.61 -14.30 1.22
CA SER A 116 9.75 -14.76 2.05
C SER A 116 9.45 -14.69 3.55
N SER A 117 8.49 -13.89 3.99
CA SER A 117 8.03 -13.85 5.38
C SER A 117 7.12 -15.04 5.77
N GLY A 118 6.80 -15.91 4.83
CA GLY A 118 5.86 -17.02 5.04
C GLY A 118 4.42 -16.70 4.62
N LEU A 119 4.13 -15.47 4.20
CA LEU A 119 2.81 -15.09 3.72
C LEU A 119 2.66 -15.46 2.24
N TRP A 120 1.96 -16.55 1.98
CA TRP A 120 1.64 -16.98 0.61
C TRP A 120 0.30 -17.72 0.57
N ILE A 121 -0.32 -17.75 -0.60
CA ILE A 121 -1.59 -18.42 -0.82
C ILE A 121 -1.32 -19.93 -0.93
N ASN A 122 -1.58 -20.65 0.15
CA ASN A 122 -1.37 -22.09 0.23
C ASN A 122 -2.66 -22.89 0.04
N ASN A 123 -3.82 -22.25 0.12
CA ASN A 123 -5.12 -22.92 -0.02
C ASN A 123 -6.09 -22.04 -0.79
N LEU A 124 -6.84 -22.63 -1.72
CA LEU A 124 -7.89 -21.96 -2.49
C LEU A 124 -9.30 -22.28 -1.97
N TYR A 125 -9.43 -23.02 -0.86
CA TYR A 125 -10.70 -23.34 -0.19
C TYR A 125 -11.78 -23.91 -1.11
N GLY A 126 -11.36 -24.69 -2.12
CA GLY A 126 -12.28 -25.34 -3.06
C GLY A 126 -12.65 -24.51 -4.28
N ILE A 127 -12.05 -23.32 -4.48
CA ILE A 127 -12.20 -22.57 -5.74
C ILE A 127 -11.67 -23.45 -6.89
N PHE A 128 -12.47 -23.64 -7.91
CA PHE A 128 -12.20 -24.56 -9.04
C PHE A 128 -11.91 -26.01 -8.62
N GLY A 129 -12.36 -26.44 -7.42
CA GLY A 129 -12.09 -27.79 -6.88
C GLY A 129 -10.67 -27.95 -6.33
N ILE A 130 -9.89 -26.88 -6.23
CA ILE A 130 -8.51 -26.88 -5.72
C ILE A 130 -8.55 -26.43 -4.24
N TYR A 131 -7.97 -27.25 -3.36
CA TYR A 131 -7.84 -26.94 -1.93
C TYR A 131 -6.42 -26.47 -1.64
N GLU A 132 -5.47 -27.36 -1.63
CA GLU A 132 -4.08 -27.05 -1.29
C GLU A 132 -3.23 -26.78 -2.53
N LEU A 133 -2.40 -25.76 -2.47
CA LEU A 133 -1.43 -25.43 -3.50
C LEU A 133 -0.04 -25.90 -3.07
N PRO A 134 0.67 -26.66 -3.91
CA PRO A 134 2.07 -26.94 -3.63
C PRO A 134 2.90 -25.64 -3.69
N PRO A 135 3.97 -25.51 -2.88
CA PRO A 135 4.79 -24.29 -2.83
C PRO A 135 5.31 -23.81 -4.20
N VAL A 136 5.65 -24.76 -5.09
CA VAL A 136 6.12 -24.46 -6.46
C VAL A 136 5.10 -23.66 -7.26
N VAL A 137 3.81 -23.83 -7.00
CA VAL A 137 2.71 -23.10 -7.67
C VAL A 137 2.24 -21.93 -6.81
N GLY A 138 2.08 -22.14 -5.50
CA GLY A 138 1.52 -21.15 -4.60
C GLY A 138 2.40 -19.90 -4.42
N LEU A 139 3.72 -20.06 -4.36
CA LEU A 139 4.65 -18.93 -4.23
C LEU A 139 4.62 -18.00 -5.46
N PRO A 140 4.82 -18.49 -6.71
CA PRO A 140 4.70 -17.64 -7.90
C PRO A 140 3.28 -17.06 -8.08
N PHE A 141 2.25 -17.84 -7.76
CA PHE A 141 0.86 -17.38 -7.81
C PHE A 141 0.61 -16.21 -6.87
N THR A 142 1.16 -16.27 -5.66
CA THR A 142 1.05 -15.18 -4.69
C THR A 142 1.76 -13.92 -5.18
N VAL A 143 2.98 -14.03 -5.69
CA VAL A 143 3.73 -12.90 -6.28
C VAL A 143 2.92 -12.26 -7.42
N PHE A 144 2.41 -13.09 -8.34
CA PHE A 144 1.57 -12.62 -9.44
C PHE A 144 0.32 -11.89 -8.94
N THR A 145 -0.38 -12.46 -7.96
CA THR A 145 -1.59 -11.87 -7.37
C THR A 145 -1.32 -10.51 -6.74
N ILE A 146 -0.24 -10.39 -5.95
CA ILE A 146 0.15 -9.11 -5.32
C ILE A 146 0.44 -8.06 -6.39
N VAL A 147 1.25 -8.38 -7.38
CA VAL A 147 1.59 -7.46 -8.47
C VAL A 147 0.35 -7.08 -9.28
N PHE A 148 -0.51 -8.05 -9.60
CA PHE A 148 -1.74 -7.83 -10.34
C PHE A 148 -2.69 -6.87 -9.60
N ILE A 149 -2.97 -7.14 -8.32
CA ILE A 149 -3.86 -6.30 -7.49
C ILE A 149 -3.28 -4.89 -7.35
N THR A 150 -1.97 -4.75 -7.08
CA THR A 150 -1.32 -3.44 -6.95
C THR A 150 -1.48 -2.61 -8.23
N ASN A 151 -1.31 -3.23 -9.40
CA ASN A 151 -1.49 -2.52 -10.67
C ASN A 151 -2.96 -2.26 -10.99
N ALA A 152 -3.86 -3.19 -10.68
CA ALA A 152 -5.29 -2.98 -10.87
C ALA A 152 -5.79 -1.79 -10.05
N ILE A 153 -5.43 -1.68 -8.77
CA ILE A 153 -5.77 -0.53 -7.92
C ILE A 153 -5.18 0.76 -8.48
N ASN A 154 -3.93 0.75 -8.93
CA ASN A 154 -3.29 1.92 -9.53
C ASN A 154 -4.00 2.41 -10.81
N LEU A 155 -4.50 1.48 -11.64
CA LEU A 155 -5.28 1.82 -12.83
C LEU A 155 -6.65 2.41 -12.49
N ILE A 156 -7.28 1.89 -11.44
CA ILE A 156 -8.61 2.33 -10.97
C ILE A 156 -8.53 3.70 -10.29
N ASP A 157 -7.39 4.04 -9.69
CA ASP A 157 -7.17 5.32 -8.98
C ASP A 157 -7.27 6.56 -9.91
N GLY A 158 -7.18 6.36 -11.23
CA GLY A 158 -7.46 7.38 -12.24
C GLY A 158 -8.94 7.80 -12.36
N ILE A 159 -9.86 7.13 -11.66
CA ILE A 159 -11.31 7.41 -11.65
C ILE A 159 -11.70 7.92 -10.26
N ASP A 160 -12.20 9.15 -10.20
CA ASP A 160 -12.57 9.82 -8.94
C ASP A 160 -13.49 8.97 -8.05
N GLY A 161 -13.03 8.66 -6.85
CA GLY A 161 -13.77 7.93 -5.83
C GLY A 161 -13.89 6.42 -6.05
N LEU A 162 -13.48 5.87 -7.18
CA LEU A 162 -13.65 4.44 -7.47
C LEU A 162 -12.66 3.59 -6.66
N ALA A 163 -11.38 3.98 -6.61
CA ALA A 163 -10.38 3.26 -5.81
C ALA A 163 -10.70 3.29 -4.32
N SER A 164 -11.06 4.46 -3.77
CA SER A 164 -11.45 4.60 -2.37
C SER A 164 -12.75 3.88 -2.04
N GLY A 165 -13.73 3.89 -2.95
CA GLY A 165 -14.99 3.18 -2.79
C GLY A 165 -14.81 1.66 -2.76
N LEU A 166 -14.06 1.09 -3.70
CA LEU A 166 -13.77 -0.34 -3.74
C LEU A 166 -12.94 -0.79 -2.53
N SER A 167 -11.90 -0.02 -2.14
CA SER A 167 -11.09 -0.33 -0.97
C SER A 167 -11.85 -0.22 0.36
N GLY A 168 -12.94 0.56 0.41
CA GLY A 168 -13.80 0.67 1.57
C GLY A 168 -14.85 -0.43 1.69
N ILE A 169 -15.11 -1.19 0.64
CA ILE A 169 -16.05 -2.31 0.60
C ILE A 169 -15.32 -3.65 0.84
N ALA A 170 -14.06 -3.75 0.45
CA ALA A 170 -13.21 -4.93 0.64
C ALA A 170 -12.77 -5.11 2.09
#